data_3d4e085b85806959179b3cf671bcb663
#
_entry.id   3d4e085b85806959179b3cf671bcb663
#
_cell.length_a   1.000
_cell.length_b   1.000
_cell.length_c   1.000
_cell.angle_alpha   90.00
_cell.angle_beta   90.00
_cell.angle_gamma   90.00
#
_symmetry.space_group_name_H-M   'P 1'
#
loop_
_entity.id
_entity.type
_entity.pdbx_description
1 polymer ?
#
loop_
_entity_poly.entity_id
_entity_poly.type
_entity_poly.pdbx_seq_one_letter_code
_entity_poly.pdbx_strand_id
1 'polypeptide(L)'
;IKSLDDKISDYVPETIGTLYENSTFRDLTNMRAGDTNFASRKAGSPTFIYAGQVIQKKKTVKEYLAESSDLKTTKKVFNYNNFLTDLVARAIDLKSPGGLKKVYQDFANKAGTSSEMFFLIDDNGWPLLHGWTYATKEDFLKLGIQVSKDWNSNTCIGDYLKNIESMRDKSDNKNSEYAGYFWFDKKIKSRHAQMRGHGSQQIHIDLEKNRVLTYHSITGDYDNKSIRNLMN
;
A
#
# COMPACT_ATOMS: atom_id res chain seq x y z
N ILE A 1 -10.61 12.12 -4.43
CA ILE A 1 -10.13 11.39 -5.62
C ILE A 1 -11.36 10.97 -6.39
N LYS A 2 -11.48 11.40 -7.63
CA LYS A 2 -12.65 11.14 -8.48
C LYS A 2 -12.47 9.86 -9.30
N SER A 3 -11.24 9.59 -9.74
CA SER A 3 -10.90 8.44 -10.55
C SER A 3 -9.51 7.91 -10.19
N LEU A 4 -9.28 6.61 -10.41
CA LEU A 4 -7.93 6.03 -10.35
C LEU A 4 -7.01 6.57 -11.47
N ASP A 5 -7.58 7.14 -12.53
CA ASP A 5 -6.84 7.69 -13.66
C ASP A 5 -6.53 9.19 -13.49
N ASP A 6 -6.97 9.80 -12.38
CA ASP A 6 -6.56 11.15 -12.01
C ASP A 6 -5.05 11.19 -11.72
N LYS A 7 -4.41 12.29 -12.12
CA LYS A 7 -2.99 12.50 -11.82
C LYS A 7 -2.79 12.87 -10.35
N ILE A 8 -1.70 12.39 -9.77
CA ILE A 8 -1.33 12.76 -8.40
C ILE A 8 -1.10 14.27 -8.25
N SER A 9 -0.57 14.93 -9.27
CA SER A 9 -0.29 16.38 -9.28
C SER A 9 -1.54 17.25 -9.13
N ASP A 10 -2.72 16.74 -9.49
CA ASP A 10 -4.00 17.45 -9.30
C ASP A 10 -4.41 17.50 -7.81
N TYR A 11 -3.82 16.65 -6.99
CA TYR A 11 -4.14 16.46 -5.58
C TYR A 11 -2.98 16.83 -4.65
N VAL A 12 -1.76 16.60 -5.07
CA VAL A 12 -0.50 16.87 -4.35
C VAL A 12 0.39 17.76 -5.21
N PRO A 13 0.20 19.11 -5.15
CA PRO A 13 0.93 20.05 -6.00
C PRO A 13 2.46 19.95 -5.89
N GLU A 14 2.97 19.48 -4.76
CA GLU A 14 4.40 19.27 -4.52
C GLU A 14 5.02 18.27 -5.51
N THR A 15 4.22 17.47 -6.23
CA THR A 15 4.71 16.51 -7.24
C THR A 15 4.97 17.16 -8.60
N ILE A 16 4.53 18.39 -8.83
CA ILE A 16 4.76 19.11 -10.08
C ILE A 16 6.26 19.32 -10.29
N GLY A 17 6.76 19.06 -11.50
CA GLY A 17 8.18 19.11 -11.84
C GLY A 17 9.00 17.91 -11.39
N THR A 18 8.39 16.89 -10.78
CA THR A 18 9.08 15.70 -10.31
C THR A 18 8.79 14.47 -11.18
N LEU A 19 9.51 13.36 -10.92
CA LEU A 19 9.27 12.07 -11.55
C LEU A 19 7.79 11.63 -11.52
N TYR A 20 7.06 12.04 -10.50
CA TYR A 20 5.71 11.54 -10.20
C TYR A 20 4.59 12.42 -10.76
N GLU A 21 4.89 13.59 -11.31
CA GLU A 21 3.89 14.57 -11.79
C GLU A 21 2.76 13.94 -12.63
N ASN A 22 3.12 13.08 -13.56
CA ASN A 22 2.17 12.45 -14.49
C ASN A 22 1.75 11.03 -14.07
N SER A 23 2.07 10.62 -12.85
CA SER A 23 1.61 9.33 -12.30
C SER A 23 0.14 9.43 -11.92
N THR A 24 -0.64 8.41 -12.26
CA THR A 24 -2.04 8.30 -11.84
C THR A 24 -2.14 7.55 -10.52
N PHE A 25 -3.28 7.66 -9.81
CA PHE A 25 -3.51 6.83 -8.63
C PHE A 25 -3.44 5.34 -8.96
N ARG A 26 -3.86 4.93 -10.15
CA ARG A 26 -3.70 3.56 -10.65
C ARG A 26 -2.23 3.14 -10.71
N ASP A 27 -1.35 4.02 -11.21
CA ASP A 27 0.08 3.75 -11.24
C ASP A 27 0.66 3.61 -9.83
N LEU A 28 0.30 4.51 -8.93
CA LEU A 28 0.80 4.52 -7.56
C LEU A 28 0.34 3.28 -6.77
N THR A 29 -0.96 2.96 -6.82
CA THR A 29 -1.51 1.82 -6.08
C THR A 29 -1.06 0.47 -6.64
N ASN A 30 -0.66 0.42 -7.92
CA ASN A 30 -0.09 -0.76 -8.57
C ASN A 30 1.44 -0.76 -8.58
N MET A 31 2.10 0.13 -7.83
CA MET A 31 3.56 0.20 -7.74
C MET A 31 4.25 0.34 -9.11
N ARG A 32 3.71 1.19 -9.99
CA ARG A 32 4.21 1.42 -11.36
C ARG A 32 4.85 2.81 -11.48
N ALA A 33 5.83 3.09 -10.63
CA ALA A 33 6.52 4.38 -10.60
C ALA A 33 7.37 4.68 -11.85
N GLY A 34 7.73 3.63 -12.57
CA GLY A 34 8.56 3.76 -13.77
C GLY A 34 9.92 3.09 -13.69
N ASP A 35 10.71 3.26 -14.73
CA ASP A 35 11.96 2.55 -15.02
C ASP A 35 13.23 3.33 -14.70
N THR A 36 13.18 4.25 -13.74
CA THR A 36 14.35 5.05 -13.37
C THR A 36 15.17 4.40 -12.27
N ASN A 37 16.47 4.73 -12.22
CA ASN A 37 17.35 4.32 -11.14
C ASN A 37 16.89 4.88 -9.78
N PHE A 38 16.27 6.05 -9.77
CA PHE A 38 15.71 6.67 -8.57
C PHE A 38 14.61 5.80 -7.95
N ALA A 39 13.68 5.30 -8.76
CA ALA A 39 12.57 4.47 -8.33
C ALA A 39 12.89 2.97 -8.22
N SER A 40 14.15 2.60 -8.37
CA SER A 40 14.62 1.21 -8.39
C SER A 40 14.61 0.58 -6.99
N ARG A 41 14.42 -0.75 -6.91
CA ARG A 41 14.61 -1.55 -5.69
C ARG A 41 16.05 -2.02 -5.46
N LYS A 42 17.01 -1.57 -6.26
CA LYS A 42 18.42 -1.93 -6.06
C LYS A 42 18.90 -1.36 -4.71
N ALA A 43 19.70 -2.15 -4.01
CA ALA A 43 20.31 -1.71 -2.77
C ALA A 43 21.06 -0.38 -2.96
N GLY A 44 20.85 0.55 -2.03
CA GLY A 44 21.44 1.89 -2.09
C GLY A 44 20.73 2.90 -2.98
N SER A 45 19.71 2.51 -3.77
CA SER A 45 18.90 3.50 -4.49
C SER A 45 18.08 4.36 -3.54
N PRO A 46 17.72 5.60 -3.92
CA PRO A 46 16.89 6.48 -3.09
C PRO A 46 15.61 5.80 -2.58
N THR A 47 14.90 5.11 -3.44
CA THR A 47 13.68 4.39 -3.06
C THR A 47 13.92 3.26 -2.06
N PHE A 48 15.04 2.54 -2.19
CA PHE A 48 15.36 1.44 -1.28
C PHE A 48 15.64 1.92 0.14
N ILE A 49 16.35 3.05 0.28
CA ILE A 49 16.73 3.61 1.59
C ILE A 49 15.70 4.57 2.16
N TYR A 50 14.69 4.98 1.36
CA TYR A 50 13.69 5.98 1.71
C TYR A 50 13.07 5.77 3.10
N ALA A 51 12.48 4.62 3.33
CA ALA A 51 11.77 4.33 4.58
C ALA A 51 12.67 4.52 5.81
N GLY A 52 13.90 4.01 5.73
CA GLY A 52 14.86 4.15 6.83
C GLY A 52 15.30 5.58 7.07
N GLN A 53 15.47 6.37 6.02
CA GLN A 53 15.89 7.78 6.14
C GLN A 53 14.78 8.65 6.74
N VAL A 54 13.55 8.49 6.30
CA VAL A 54 12.43 9.30 6.80
C VAL A 54 12.14 8.97 8.27
N ILE A 55 12.14 7.70 8.66
CA ILE A 55 11.90 7.29 10.04
C ILE A 55 13.02 7.74 10.99
N GLN A 56 14.27 7.68 10.51
CA GLN A 56 15.41 8.17 11.29
C GLN A 56 15.52 9.70 11.29
N LYS A 57 14.54 10.41 10.73
CA LYS A 57 14.50 11.87 10.60
C LYS A 57 15.73 12.47 9.90
N LYS A 58 16.37 11.68 9.04
CA LYS A 58 17.51 12.13 8.22
C LYS A 58 17.07 12.87 6.97
N LYS A 59 15.82 12.67 6.57
CA LYS A 59 15.21 13.27 5.39
C LYS A 59 13.70 13.28 5.55
N THR A 60 13.05 14.34 5.12
CA THR A 60 11.59 14.43 5.03
C THR A 60 11.09 13.86 3.70
N VAL A 61 9.80 13.55 3.64
CA VAL A 61 9.14 13.10 2.40
C VAL A 61 9.30 14.16 1.29
N LYS A 62 9.17 15.44 1.66
CA LYS A 62 9.29 16.56 0.73
C LYS A 62 10.71 16.68 0.14
N GLU A 63 11.74 16.52 0.97
CA GLU A 63 13.13 16.53 0.49
C GLU A 63 13.40 15.34 -0.45
N TYR A 64 12.89 14.15 -0.11
CA TYR A 64 13.00 13.00 -0.99
C TYR A 64 12.29 13.24 -2.33
N LEU A 65 11.10 13.85 -2.30
CA LEU A 65 10.37 14.19 -3.52
C LEU A 65 11.15 15.17 -4.40
N ALA A 66 11.77 16.19 -3.80
CA ALA A 66 12.58 17.18 -4.50
C ALA A 66 13.80 16.56 -5.22
N GLU A 67 14.39 15.50 -4.70
CA GLU A 67 15.48 14.78 -5.38
C GLU A 67 15.04 14.08 -6.67
N SER A 68 13.74 13.91 -6.88
CA SER A 68 13.17 13.37 -8.11
C SER A 68 12.81 14.45 -9.14
N SER A 69 13.15 15.71 -8.88
CA SER A 69 12.92 16.83 -9.81
C SER A 69 13.63 16.59 -11.13
N ASP A 70 12.99 17.00 -12.21
CA ASP A 70 13.47 16.88 -13.60
C ASP A 70 13.69 15.43 -14.10
N LEU A 71 13.47 14.44 -13.26
CA LEU A 71 13.49 13.04 -13.68
C LEU A 71 12.21 12.70 -14.45
N LYS A 72 12.36 11.86 -15.48
CA LYS A 72 11.24 11.38 -16.29
C LYS A 72 11.34 9.88 -16.47
N THR A 73 10.18 9.21 -16.47
CA THR A 73 10.11 7.80 -16.82
C THR A 73 9.63 7.63 -18.26
N THR A 74 10.18 6.64 -18.94
CA THR A 74 9.74 6.25 -20.30
C THR A 74 8.78 5.07 -20.28
N LYS A 75 8.83 4.26 -19.22
CA LYS A 75 7.98 3.07 -19.06
C LYS A 75 7.42 2.98 -17.65
N LYS A 76 6.16 2.60 -17.56
CA LYS A 76 5.48 2.31 -16.30
C LYS A 76 5.60 0.81 -16.03
N VAL A 77 6.65 0.41 -15.29
CA VAL A 77 6.91 -0.98 -14.91
C VAL A 77 6.66 -1.18 -13.42
N PHE A 78 6.34 -2.41 -13.03
CA PHE A 78 6.23 -2.74 -11.62
C PHE A 78 7.57 -2.51 -10.91
N ASN A 79 7.52 -1.70 -9.85
CA ASN A 79 8.68 -1.38 -9.03
C ASN A 79 8.18 -1.04 -7.62
N TYR A 80 8.20 -2.04 -6.73
CA TYR A 80 7.67 -1.88 -5.37
C TYR A 80 8.37 -0.75 -4.63
N ASN A 81 7.62 0.29 -4.27
CA ASN A 81 8.15 1.54 -3.76
C ASN A 81 7.27 2.08 -2.63
N ASN A 82 7.81 2.09 -1.42
CA ASN A 82 7.11 2.57 -0.23
C ASN A 82 6.64 4.02 -0.35
N PHE A 83 7.42 4.88 -0.99
CA PHE A 83 7.09 6.28 -1.17
C PHE A 83 5.76 6.51 -1.92
N LEU A 84 5.39 5.61 -2.84
CA LEU A 84 4.12 5.74 -3.58
C LEU A 84 2.89 5.66 -2.66
N THR A 85 3.00 4.89 -1.58
CA THR A 85 1.94 4.81 -0.57
C THR A 85 1.78 6.15 0.16
N ASP A 86 2.89 6.81 0.49
CA ASP A 86 2.87 8.09 1.20
C ASP A 86 2.35 9.22 0.30
N LEU A 87 2.60 9.19 -1.00
CA LEU A 87 1.96 10.11 -1.95
C LEU A 87 0.44 9.97 -1.98
N VAL A 88 -0.06 8.74 -2.01
CA VAL A 88 -1.51 8.49 -1.96
C VAL A 88 -2.09 8.92 -0.61
N ALA A 89 -1.39 8.62 0.49
CA ALA A 89 -1.77 9.07 1.82
C ALA A 89 -1.87 10.59 1.91
N ARG A 90 -0.90 11.31 1.34
CA ARG A 90 -0.91 12.78 1.28
C ARG A 90 -2.10 13.32 0.48
N ALA A 91 -2.43 12.71 -0.65
CA ALA A 91 -3.60 13.13 -1.44
C ALA A 91 -4.91 12.95 -0.65
N ILE A 92 -5.04 11.85 0.07
CA ILE A 92 -6.20 11.60 0.95
C ILE A 92 -6.24 12.64 2.07
N ASP A 93 -5.10 12.92 2.69
CA ASP A 93 -4.99 13.89 3.77
C ASP A 93 -5.43 15.29 3.33
N LEU A 94 -4.98 15.75 2.17
CA LEU A 94 -5.30 17.08 1.63
C LEU A 94 -6.75 17.22 1.13
N LYS A 95 -7.38 16.13 0.69
CA LYS A 95 -8.66 16.21 -0.04
C LYS A 95 -9.85 15.61 0.71
N SER A 96 -9.62 14.87 1.79
CA SER A 96 -10.72 14.30 2.58
C SER A 96 -11.15 15.25 3.70
N PRO A 97 -12.44 15.42 3.94
CA PRO A 97 -12.92 16.15 5.11
C PRO A 97 -12.37 15.53 6.42
N GLY A 98 -11.64 16.32 7.19
CA GLY A 98 -10.97 15.86 8.41
C GLY A 98 -9.66 15.12 8.20
N GLY A 99 -9.13 15.12 6.94
CA GLY A 99 -7.83 14.56 6.58
C GLY A 99 -7.75 13.04 6.65
N LEU A 100 -6.56 12.52 6.48
CA LEU A 100 -6.28 11.07 6.52
C LEU A 100 -6.62 10.47 7.91
N LYS A 101 -6.38 11.22 8.99
CA LYS A 101 -6.70 10.76 10.35
C LYS A 101 -8.17 10.37 10.49
N LYS A 102 -9.07 11.19 9.96
CA LYS A 102 -10.53 10.93 10.00
C LYS A 102 -10.88 9.70 9.16
N VAL A 103 -10.35 9.59 7.95
CA VAL A 103 -10.57 8.44 7.06
C VAL A 103 -10.11 7.14 7.73
N TYR A 104 -8.93 7.20 8.35
CA TYR A 104 -8.35 6.06 9.05
C TYR A 104 -9.20 5.63 10.25
N GLN A 105 -9.67 6.60 11.04
CA GLN A 105 -10.52 6.34 12.18
C GLN A 105 -11.91 5.80 11.78
N ASP A 106 -12.50 6.32 10.71
CA ASP A 106 -13.80 5.82 10.21
C ASP A 106 -13.68 4.36 9.76
N PHE A 107 -12.57 4.00 9.10
CA PHE A 107 -12.33 2.61 8.72
C PHE A 107 -12.10 1.72 9.94
N ALA A 108 -11.33 2.17 10.92
CA ALA A 108 -11.10 1.46 12.17
C ALA A 108 -12.42 1.22 12.93
N ASN A 109 -13.25 2.25 13.05
CA ASN A 109 -14.58 2.15 13.67
C ASN A 109 -15.48 1.16 12.92
N LYS A 110 -15.51 1.23 11.58
CA LYS A 110 -16.27 0.30 10.73
C LYS A 110 -15.82 -1.14 10.93
N ALA A 111 -14.53 -1.37 11.08
CA ALA A 111 -13.96 -2.68 11.36
C ALA A 111 -14.22 -3.16 12.81
N GLY A 112 -14.60 -2.27 13.71
CA GLY A 112 -14.83 -2.57 15.12
C GLY A 112 -13.54 -2.83 15.89
N THR A 113 -12.48 -2.08 15.58
CA THR A 113 -11.23 -2.18 16.34
C THR A 113 -11.44 -1.77 17.80
N SER A 114 -10.71 -2.38 18.70
CA SER A 114 -10.88 -2.20 20.16
C SER A 114 -9.78 -1.31 20.78
N SER A 115 -8.69 -1.08 20.07
CA SER A 115 -7.59 -0.25 20.50
C SER A 115 -7.36 0.92 19.53
N GLU A 116 -6.67 1.93 20.02
CA GLU A 116 -6.23 3.01 19.17
C GLU A 116 -5.30 2.48 18.09
N MET A 117 -5.54 2.93 16.87
CA MET A 117 -4.67 2.70 15.74
C MET A 117 -4.04 4.02 15.33
N PHE A 118 -2.73 4.02 15.08
CA PHE A 118 -2.02 5.23 14.67
C PHE A 118 -0.99 4.94 13.58
N PHE A 119 -0.67 5.98 12.87
CA PHE A 119 0.40 6.00 11.87
C PHE A 119 1.35 7.15 12.18
N LEU A 120 2.55 7.10 11.64
CA LEU A 120 3.53 8.16 11.80
C LEU A 120 3.30 9.30 10.80
N ILE A 121 3.78 10.48 11.17
CA ILE A 121 3.94 11.63 10.27
C ILE A 121 5.40 12.08 10.32
N ASP A 122 5.91 12.64 9.22
CA ASP A 122 7.24 13.26 9.21
C ASP A 122 7.22 14.67 9.82
N ASP A 123 8.39 15.28 9.94
CA ASP A 123 8.53 16.61 10.55
C ASP A 123 7.86 17.74 9.71
N ASN A 124 7.44 17.48 8.48
CA ASN A 124 6.64 18.37 7.63
C ASN A 124 5.14 18.04 7.63
N GLY A 125 4.70 17.14 8.49
CA GLY A 125 3.30 16.72 8.61
C GLY A 125 2.82 15.80 7.48
N TRP A 126 3.72 15.13 6.75
CA TRP A 126 3.34 14.13 5.77
C TRP A 126 3.04 12.78 6.44
N PRO A 127 1.90 12.16 6.13
CA PRO A 127 1.59 10.85 6.68
C PRO A 127 2.48 9.76 6.07
N LEU A 128 2.95 8.84 6.91
CA LEU A 128 3.83 7.72 6.55
C LEU A 128 3.04 6.41 6.63
N LEU A 129 2.33 6.04 5.56
CA LEU A 129 1.51 4.82 5.50
C LEU A 129 2.22 3.62 4.86
N HIS A 130 3.44 3.78 4.37
CA HIS A 130 4.19 2.67 3.77
C HIS A 130 4.57 1.55 4.76
N GLY A 131 4.45 1.80 6.04
CA GLY A 131 4.69 0.92 7.17
C GLY A 131 4.25 1.65 8.43
N TRP A 132 4.67 1.24 9.61
CA TRP A 132 4.50 2.01 10.84
C TRP A 132 3.03 2.33 11.21
N THR A 133 2.14 1.45 10.77
CA THR A 133 0.79 1.38 11.28
C THR A 133 0.80 0.43 12.47
N TYR A 134 0.31 0.89 13.60
CA TYR A 134 0.31 0.14 14.84
C TYR A 134 -1.11 -0.24 15.23
N ALA A 135 -1.32 -1.52 15.49
CA ALA A 135 -2.57 -2.06 16.00
C ALA A 135 -2.28 -3.41 16.70
N THR A 136 -3.23 -3.89 17.50
CA THR A 136 -3.14 -5.24 18.06
C THR A 136 -3.35 -6.31 16.97
N LYS A 137 -2.96 -7.54 17.25
CA LYS A 137 -3.19 -8.66 16.35
C LYS A 137 -4.68 -8.87 16.07
N GLU A 138 -5.50 -8.73 17.11
CA GLU A 138 -6.96 -8.84 17.02
C GLU A 138 -7.54 -7.74 16.13
N ASP A 139 -7.03 -6.53 16.22
CA ASP A 139 -7.50 -5.42 15.39
C ASP A 139 -7.05 -5.60 13.93
N PHE A 140 -5.86 -6.10 13.67
CA PHE A 140 -5.46 -6.49 12.30
C PHE A 140 -6.37 -7.60 11.73
N LEU A 141 -6.80 -8.55 12.55
CA LEU A 141 -7.78 -9.55 12.13
C LEU A 141 -9.12 -8.90 11.77
N LYS A 142 -9.63 -7.98 12.61
CA LYS A 142 -10.88 -7.23 12.35
C LYS A 142 -10.80 -6.42 11.07
N LEU A 143 -9.67 -5.74 10.81
CA LEU A 143 -9.44 -5.03 9.55
C LEU A 143 -9.50 -5.98 8.36
N GLY A 144 -8.85 -7.12 8.43
CA GLY A 144 -8.91 -8.15 7.38
C GLY A 144 -10.31 -8.66 7.14
N ILE A 145 -11.10 -8.91 8.20
CA ILE A 145 -12.52 -9.31 8.11
C ILE A 145 -13.34 -8.20 7.45
N GLN A 146 -13.11 -6.93 7.80
CA GLN A 146 -13.82 -5.81 7.18
C GLN A 146 -13.49 -5.69 5.69
N VAL A 147 -12.22 -5.84 5.30
CA VAL A 147 -11.81 -5.86 3.89
C VAL A 147 -12.49 -7.03 3.14
N SER A 148 -12.57 -8.21 3.74
CA SER A 148 -13.28 -9.35 3.15
C SER A 148 -14.77 -9.07 2.91
N LYS A 149 -15.44 -8.47 3.89
CA LYS A 149 -16.85 -8.05 3.78
C LYS A 149 -17.03 -7.01 2.66
N ASP A 150 -16.17 -6.00 2.62
CA ASP A 150 -16.21 -4.96 1.60
C ASP A 150 -15.96 -5.53 0.20
N TRP A 151 -15.02 -6.48 0.06
CA TRP A 151 -14.72 -7.14 -1.21
C TRP A 151 -15.90 -7.92 -1.78
N ASN A 152 -16.65 -8.57 -0.91
CA ASN A 152 -17.82 -9.36 -1.29
C ASN A 152 -19.12 -8.53 -1.32
N SER A 153 -19.06 -7.23 -1.05
CA SER A 153 -20.24 -6.35 -1.06
C SER A 153 -20.63 -5.88 -2.47
N ASN A 154 -21.88 -5.45 -2.62
CA ASN A 154 -22.39 -4.78 -3.81
C ASN A 154 -22.39 -3.25 -3.61
N THR A 155 -21.27 -2.72 -3.18
CA THR A 155 -21.05 -1.29 -2.96
C THR A 155 -19.96 -0.78 -3.87
N CYS A 156 -19.85 0.54 -4.01
CA CYS A 156 -18.78 1.19 -4.77
C CYS A 156 -17.38 0.69 -4.35
N ILE A 157 -17.15 0.47 -3.04
CA ILE A 157 -15.88 -0.08 -2.56
C ILE A 157 -15.71 -1.55 -2.95
N GLY A 158 -16.78 -2.33 -2.91
CA GLY A 158 -16.76 -3.73 -3.35
C GLY A 158 -16.45 -3.85 -4.84
N ASP A 159 -17.05 -2.99 -5.65
CA ASP A 159 -16.77 -2.94 -7.10
C ASP A 159 -15.33 -2.53 -7.39
N TYR A 160 -14.79 -1.56 -6.65
CA TYR A 160 -13.38 -1.19 -6.71
C TYR A 160 -12.46 -2.37 -6.37
N LEU A 161 -12.72 -3.07 -5.26
CA LEU A 161 -11.90 -4.20 -4.81
C LEU A 161 -11.97 -5.38 -5.80
N LYS A 162 -13.14 -5.69 -6.37
CA LYS A 162 -13.29 -6.69 -7.44
C LYS A 162 -12.51 -6.29 -8.70
N ASN A 163 -12.51 -4.99 -9.03
CA ASN A 163 -11.76 -4.48 -10.18
C ASN A 163 -10.24 -4.61 -9.99
N ILE A 164 -9.73 -4.50 -8.76
CA ILE A 164 -8.32 -4.77 -8.45
C ILE A 164 -7.89 -6.16 -8.91
N GLU A 165 -8.75 -7.17 -8.80
CA GLU A 165 -8.44 -8.52 -9.24
C GLU A 165 -8.16 -8.62 -10.74
N SER A 166 -8.82 -7.77 -11.56
CA SER A 166 -8.60 -7.72 -13.00
C SER A 166 -7.31 -6.97 -13.39
N MET A 167 -6.76 -6.17 -12.47
CA MET A 167 -5.56 -5.36 -12.69
C MET A 167 -4.26 -6.02 -12.23
N ARG A 168 -4.31 -7.30 -11.82
CA ARG A 168 -3.12 -8.02 -11.35
C ARG A 168 -2.00 -7.99 -12.38
N ASP A 169 -0.82 -7.63 -11.93
CA ASP A 169 0.37 -7.58 -12.77
C ASP A 169 1.48 -8.44 -12.14
N LYS A 170 2.41 -8.85 -12.98
CA LYS A 170 3.59 -9.60 -12.52
C LYS A 170 4.38 -8.73 -11.54
N SER A 171 4.62 -9.26 -10.36
CA SER A 171 5.58 -8.70 -9.43
C SER A 171 6.99 -9.23 -9.74
N ASP A 172 8.01 -8.66 -9.09
CA ASP A 172 9.39 -9.17 -9.18
C ASP A 172 9.53 -10.62 -8.69
N ASN A 173 8.56 -11.09 -7.91
CA ASN A 173 8.50 -12.47 -7.45
C ASN A 173 7.68 -13.32 -8.41
N LYS A 174 8.30 -14.34 -9.02
CA LYS A 174 7.68 -15.28 -9.97
C LYS A 174 6.40 -15.95 -9.43
N ASN A 175 6.27 -16.06 -8.11
CA ASN A 175 5.13 -16.72 -7.45
C ASN A 175 4.03 -15.78 -6.98
N SER A 176 4.13 -14.48 -7.24
CA SER A 176 3.16 -13.48 -6.79
C SER A 176 2.76 -12.54 -7.90
N GLU A 177 1.57 -11.98 -7.78
CA GLU A 177 1.06 -10.84 -8.54
C GLU A 177 0.73 -9.72 -7.56
N TYR A 178 0.53 -8.50 -8.07
CA TYR A 178 0.27 -7.32 -7.26
C TYR A 178 -0.74 -6.40 -7.94
N ALA A 179 -1.69 -5.88 -7.19
CA ALA A 179 -2.57 -4.81 -7.62
C ALA A 179 -3.20 -4.11 -6.41
N GLY A 180 -3.38 -2.78 -6.48
CA GLY A 180 -4.14 -2.00 -5.50
C GLY A 180 -3.68 -2.18 -4.04
N TYR A 181 -2.38 -2.31 -3.80
CA TYR A 181 -1.74 -2.63 -2.51
C TYR A 181 -1.94 -4.06 -2.01
N PHE A 182 -2.53 -4.97 -2.80
CA PHE A 182 -2.67 -6.37 -2.44
C PHE A 182 -1.70 -7.26 -3.21
N TRP A 183 -1.23 -8.28 -2.51
CA TRP A 183 -0.46 -9.39 -3.08
C TRP A 183 -1.38 -10.57 -3.36
N PHE A 184 -1.07 -11.33 -4.42
CA PHE A 184 -1.78 -12.54 -4.82
C PHE A 184 -0.76 -13.66 -5.04
N ASP A 185 -0.82 -14.72 -4.22
CA ASP A 185 0.10 -15.86 -4.32
C ASP A 185 -0.42 -16.87 -5.33
N LYS A 186 0.28 -17.06 -6.45
CA LYS A 186 -0.11 -17.99 -7.52
C LYS A 186 -0.22 -19.45 -7.11
N LYS A 187 0.31 -19.80 -5.94
CA LYS A 187 0.25 -21.17 -5.40
C LYS A 187 -0.99 -21.41 -4.51
N ILE A 188 -1.73 -20.37 -4.20
CA ILE A 188 -3.04 -20.49 -3.54
C ILE A 188 -4.09 -20.59 -4.64
N LYS A 189 -4.89 -21.67 -4.61
CA LYS A 189 -5.88 -21.98 -5.64
C LYS A 189 -7.17 -21.21 -5.48
N SER A 190 -7.57 -20.95 -4.21
CA SER A 190 -8.78 -20.19 -3.91
C SER A 190 -8.62 -18.72 -4.32
N ARG A 191 -9.75 -18.06 -4.57
CA ARG A 191 -9.78 -16.59 -4.76
C ARG A 191 -9.39 -15.92 -3.45
N HIS A 192 -8.28 -15.17 -3.45
CA HIS A 192 -7.69 -14.62 -2.25
C HIS A 192 -7.00 -13.29 -2.49
N ALA A 193 -6.73 -12.57 -1.41
CA ALA A 193 -5.89 -11.37 -1.37
C ALA A 193 -5.00 -11.40 -0.11
N GLN A 194 -3.87 -10.71 -0.16
CA GLN A 194 -2.90 -10.68 0.94
C GLN A 194 -2.39 -9.26 1.15
N MET A 195 -2.30 -8.85 2.40
CA MET A 195 -1.53 -7.68 2.82
C MET A 195 -0.26 -8.16 3.51
N ARG A 196 0.91 -7.66 3.09
CA ARG A 196 2.21 -8.10 3.59
C ARG A 196 3.00 -6.90 4.08
N GLY A 197 3.44 -6.96 5.34
CA GLY A 197 4.29 -5.97 5.97
C GLY A 197 5.69 -6.49 6.27
N HIS A 198 6.58 -5.59 6.64
CA HIS A 198 7.94 -5.91 7.04
C HIS A 198 7.95 -6.81 8.29
N GLY A 199 8.96 -7.66 8.44
CA GLY A 199 9.08 -8.58 9.58
C GLY A 199 8.05 -9.71 9.58
N SER A 200 7.51 -10.06 8.39
CA SER A 200 6.51 -11.12 8.21
C SER A 200 5.14 -10.82 8.86
N GLN A 201 4.76 -9.55 8.91
CA GLN A 201 3.39 -9.18 9.25
C GLN A 201 2.48 -9.48 8.06
N GLN A 202 1.44 -10.28 8.23
CA GLN A 202 0.58 -10.68 7.12
C GLN A 202 -0.88 -10.77 7.52
N ILE A 203 -1.76 -10.38 6.58
CA ILE A 203 -3.18 -10.67 6.60
C ILE A 203 -3.50 -11.40 5.30
N HIS A 204 -4.04 -12.60 5.40
CA HIS A 204 -4.51 -13.41 4.27
C HIS A 204 -6.02 -13.47 4.30
N ILE A 205 -6.65 -13.20 3.17
CA ILE A 205 -8.10 -13.17 3.01
C ILE A 205 -8.47 -14.21 1.96
N ASP A 206 -9.19 -15.26 2.38
CA ASP A 206 -9.85 -16.23 1.49
C ASP A 206 -11.23 -15.67 1.14
N LEU A 207 -11.35 -15.15 -0.07
CA LEU A 207 -12.57 -14.47 -0.54
C LEU A 207 -13.69 -15.44 -0.91
N GLU A 208 -13.39 -16.73 -1.13
CA GLU A 208 -14.38 -17.75 -1.40
C GLU A 208 -14.98 -18.32 -0.12
N LYS A 209 -14.13 -18.61 0.87
CA LYS A 209 -14.54 -19.24 2.12
C LYS A 209 -14.80 -18.24 3.24
N ASN A 210 -14.68 -16.92 2.95
CA ASN A 210 -14.83 -15.83 3.94
C ASN A 210 -13.96 -16.05 5.20
N ARG A 211 -12.72 -16.50 4.99
CA ARG A 211 -11.76 -16.73 6.09
C ARG A 211 -10.67 -15.68 6.07
N VAL A 212 -10.23 -15.27 7.24
CA VAL A 212 -9.11 -14.37 7.40
C VAL A 212 -8.10 -14.98 8.35
N LEU A 213 -6.84 -14.97 7.94
CA LEU A 213 -5.71 -15.39 8.74
C LEU A 213 -4.76 -14.20 8.94
N THR A 214 -4.43 -13.89 10.20
CA THR A 214 -3.37 -12.95 10.51
C THR A 214 -2.16 -13.68 11.05
N TYR A 215 -1.00 -13.30 10.56
CA TYR A 215 0.27 -13.81 11.01
C TYR A 215 1.17 -12.66 11.42
N HIS A 216 1.67 -12.68 12.66
CA HIS A 216 2.59 -11.69 13.18
C HIS A 216 3.90 -12.37 13.55
N SER A 217 5.01 -11.79 13.11
CA SER A 217 6.35 -12.27 13.39
C SER A 217 7.31 -11.09 13.51
N ILE A 218 8.43 -11.35 14.15
CA ILE A 218 9.57 -10.43 14.23
C ILE A 218 10.75 -10.91 13.36
N THR A 219 10.58 -12.03 12.66
CA THR A 219 11.60 -12.57 11.76
C THR A 219 11.34 -12.17 10.31
N GLY A 220 12.39 -12.10 9.49
CA GLY A 220 12.27 -11.82 8.05
C GLY A 220 11.73 -13.00 7.23
N ASP A 221 11.58 -14.17 7.81
CA ASP A 221 11.20 -15.39 7.13
C ASP A 221 9.68 -15.55 7.05
N TYR A 222 9.20 -15.72 5.82
CA TYR A 222 7.78 -15.96 5.56
C TYR A 222 7.51 -17.47 5.51
N ASP A 223 6.72 -18.01 6.44
CA ASP A 223 6.23 -19.39 6.34
C ASP A 223 5.09 -19.51 5.31
N ASN A 224 5.47 -19.31 4.07
CA ASN A 224 4.53 -19.39 2.96
C ASN A 224 3.96 -20.81 2.75
N LYS A 225 4.62 -21.86 3.23
CA LYS A 225 4.17 -23.26 3.05
C LYS A 225 2.98 -23.56 3.96
N SER A 226 3.10 -23.29 5.25
CA SER A 226 2.01 -23.48 6.21
C SER A 226 0.80 -22.61 5.88
N ILE A 227 1.05 -21.35 5.50
CA ILE A 227 -0.02 -20.45 5.08
C ILE A 227 -0.77 -20.98 3.85
N ARG A 228 -0.06 -21.44 2.82
CA ARG A 228 -0.70 -22.03 1.62
C ARG A 228 -1.53 -23.27 1.97
N ASN A 229 -1.04 -24.12 2.87
CA ASN A 229 -1.79 -25.29 3.32
C ASN A 229 -3.09 -24.92 4.03
N LEU A 230 -3.10 -23.83 4.80
CA LEU A 230 -4.30 -23.33 5.47
C LEU A 230 -5.28 -22.66 4.51
N MET A 231 -4.78 -22.04 3.44
CA MET A 231 -5.60 -21.28 2.47
C MET A 231 -6.18 -22.17 1.36
N ASN A 232 -5.55 -23.28 1.02
CA ASN A 232 -6.06 -24.28 0.06
C ASN A 232 -7.00 -25.28 0.73
#